data_337a9aec2dbd902856a4a39dd057410b
#
_entry.id   337a9aec2dbd902856a4a39dd057410b
#
_cell.length_a   1.000
_cell.length_b   1.000
_cell.length_c   1.000
_cell.angle_alpha   90.00
_cell.angle_beta   90.00
_cell.angle_gamma   90.00
#
_symmetry.space_group_name_H-M   'P 1'
#
loop_
_entity.id
_entity.type
_entity.pdbx_description
1 polymer ?
#
loop_
_entity_poly.entity_id
_entity_poly.type
_entity_poly.pdbx_seq_one_letter_code
_entity_poly.pdbx_strand_id
1 'polypeptide(L)'
;MRQVDGGEKMKYIKMMCVVALLGIYMGACSKEQKKETPVTVQEESNRVVDQTKEAPLEKKVETEVPVEQGGEQEKKTEQVPPAEESAKTSEVKVDAEQKQGKFLVVIDPGHQEKANLNLEPVGPGAVEQKYKVTDGTTGVVTKKRESVLMLEAAVMLKEKLEAKGIQVLMTRTSHDVDISNKERATFANDHQADLFLRLHADSSENQAQKGFAVLTPAEGNTYTKGIYAESLQVSQIIVEKMKENSQVKVNGIKFRDDLSGFNWSKVPSVLLELGFMSNPEEDKKLSDPQYVSILLQSVTEGVETYRKSKA
;
A
#
# COMPACT_ATOMS: atom_id res chain seq x y z
N MET A 1 69.39 27.83 -27.31
CA MET A 1 69.08 29.27 -27.52
C MET A 1 67.68 29.53 -26.97
N ARG A 2 67.60 30.39 -25.91
CA ARG A 2 66.49 31.15 -25.32
C ARG A 2 65.26 30.29 -24.84
N GLN A 3 65.04 30.05 -23.58
CA GLN A 3 64.74 30.86 -22.43
C GLN A 3 63.64 31.93 -22.67
N VAL A 4 62.57 31.85 -21.85
CA VAL A 4 61.97 32.82 -20.93
C VAL A 4 60.52 32.38 -20.67
N ASP A 5 60.06 31.94 -19.55
CA ASP A 5 59.80 32.60 -18.28
C ASP A 5 58.46 33.37 -18.25
N GLY A 6 57.64 33.17 -17.21
CA GLY A 6 56.47 33.96 -16.96
C GLY A 6 55.38 33.27 -16.10
N GLY A 7 55.61 33.22 -14.79
CA GLY A 7 54.58 32.89 -13.82
C GLY A 7 53.75 34.14 -13.45
N GLU A 8 52.51 33.93 -13.08
CA GLU A 8 51.71 34.83 -12.22
C GLU A 8 50.70 33.98 -11.41
N LYS A 9 50.96 33.78 -10.15
CA LYS A 9 50.53 34.52 -8.94
C LYS A 9 49.01 34.47 -8.70
N MET A 10 48.72 33.57 -7.80
CA MET A 10 47.58 33.49 -6.90
C MET A 10 47.23 34.87 -6.28
N LYS A 11 45.96 35.27 -6.31
CA LYS A 11 45.41 36.31 -5.43
C LYS A 11 44.31 35.75 -4.56
N TYR A 12 44.67 35.56 -3.29
CA TYR A 12 43.74 35.44 -2.19
C TYR A 12 43.13 36.81 -1.88
N ILE A 13 41.82 36.92 -1.82
CA ILE A 13 41.16 38.08 -1.22
C ILE A 13 40.49 37.59 0.07
N LYS A 14 41.13 37.96 1.17
CA LYS A 14 40.52 38.04 2.51
C LYS A 14 39.64 39.25 2.55
N MET A 15 38.42 39.15 3.01
CA MET A 15 37.64 40.29 3.44
C MET A 15 37.23 40.13 4.90
N MET A 16 37.71 41.09 5.66
CA MET A 16 37.65 41.20 7.12
C MET A 16 36.26 41.62 7.62
N CYS A 17 36.02 41.21 8.85
CA CYS A 17 34.98 41.67 9.77
C CYS A 17 34.95 43.19 9.92
N VAL A 18 33.74 43.75 10.00
CA VAL A 18 33.49 45.00 10.66
C VAL A 18 32.40 44.82 11.71
N VAL A 19 32.82 44.97 12.96
CA VAL A 19 31.97 45.13 14.12
C VAL A 19 31.69 46.63 14.27
N ALA A 20 30.44 47.01 14.45
CA ALA A 20 30.10 48.34 14.96
C ALA A 20 29.01 48.20 16.04
N LEU A 21 29.41 48.56 17.23
CA LEU A 21 28.61 48.76 18.44
C LEU A 21 27.93 50.15 18.43
N LEU A 22 26.89 50.24 19.24
CA LEU A 22 26.35 51.39 19.98
C LEU A 22 24.91 51.83 19.63
N GLY A 23 24.13 51.81 20.70
CA GLY A 23 22.94 52.61 20.83
C GLY A 23 21.98 52.14 21.93
N ILE A 24 22.32 52.45 23.20
CA ILE A 24 21.45 52.30 24.38
C ILE A 24 20.34 53.34 24.30
N TYR A 25 19.07 52.89 24.50
CA TYR A 25 18.02 53.78 25.00
C TYR A 25 17.19 53.09 26.08
N MET A 26 17.30 53.62 27.27
CA MET A 26 16.49 53.27 28.46
C MET A 26 15.12 53.93 28.36
N GLY A 27 14.09 53.16 28.60
CA GLY A 27 12.76 53.69 28.80
C GLY A 27 11.98 52.74 29.70
N ALA A 28 11.94 53.04 30.97
CA ALA A 28 11.15 52.34 31.96
C ALA A 28 9.69 52.79 31.90
N CYS A 29 8.75 51.85 31.92
CA CYS A 29 7.55 52.00 32.75
C CYS A 29 6.71 50.70 32.87
N SER A 30 6.52 50.34 34.11
CA SER A 30 5.31 49.79 34.77
C SER A 30 4.76 48.42 34.42
N LYS A 31 4.80 47.62 35.47
CA LYS A 31 4.17 46.36 35.84
C LYS A 31 2.73 46.20 35.39
N GLU A 32 2.44 45.00 34.84
CA GLU A 32 1.25 44.26 35.24
C GLU A 32 1.54 42.76 35.12
N GLN A 33 1.62 42.06 36.24
CA GLN A 33 1.74 40.60 36.34
C GLN A 33 0.37 39.98 36.10
N LYS A 34 0.20 39.31 34.96
CA LYS A 34 -0.81 38.27 34.79
C LYS A 34 -0.17 36.91 35.05
N LYS A 35 -0.66 36.23 36.06
CA LYS A 35 -0.35 34.83 36.37
C LYS A 35 -0.74 33.95 35.16
N GLU A 36 0.22 33.33 34.52
CA GLU A 36 0.00 32.19 33.63
C GLU A 36 -0.05 30.92 34.47
N THR A 37 -1.18 30.25 34.44
CA THR A 37 -1.37 28.87 34.88
C THR A 37 -0.76 27.94 33.85
N PRO A 38 -0.09 26.84 34.22
CA PRO A 38 0.49 25.89 33.27
C PRO A 38 -0.63 25.13 32.58
N VAL A 39 -0.65 25.21 31.23
CA VAL A 39 -1.48 24.38 30.37
C VAL A 39 -0.85 23.02 30.33
N THR A 40 -1.51 22.06 30.95
CA THR A 40 -1.19 20.63 30.80
C THR A 40 -1.57 20.21 29.38
N VAL A 41 -0.58 19.85 28.59
CA VAL A 41 -0.78 19.20 27.29
C VAL A 41 -1.28 17.79 27.59
N GLN A 42 -2.56 17.55 27.36
CA GLN A 42 -3.10 16.21 27.32
C GLN A 42 -2.82 15.64 25.92
N GLU A 43 -2.04 14.57 25.89
CA GLU A 43 -1.96 13.65 24.73
C GLU A 43 -3.35 13.05 24.48
N GLU A 44 -4.01 13.49 23.42
CA GLU A 44 -5.17 12.78 22.88
C GLU A 44 -4.71 11.52 22.16
N SER A 45 -4.75 10.42 22.90
CA SER A 45 -4.75 9.08 22.36
C SER A 45 -6.04 8.86 21.58
N ASN A 46 -5.97 8.89 20.25
CA ASN A 46 -7.07 8.50 19.38
C ASN A 46 -7.32 6.99 19.49
N ARG A 47 -8.13 6.61 20.46
CA ARG A 47 -8.83 5.32 20.46
C ARG A 47 -10.00 5.43 19.48
N VAL A 48 -9.92 4.72 18.39
CA VAL A 48 -11.07 4.40 17.54
C VAL A 48 -12.00 3.50 18.35
N VAL A 49 -13.13 4.04 18.76
CA VAL A 49 -14.21 3.28 19.41
C VAL A 49 -15.09 2.74 18.30
N ASP A 50 -15.05 1.43 18.14
CA ASP A 50 -16.02 0.63 17.38
C ASP A 50 -17.40 0.73 18.09
N GLN A 51 -18.36 1.38 17.46
CA GLN A 51 -19.76 1.38 17.89
C GLN A 51 -20.60 0.54 16.93
N THR A 52 -20.65 -0.75 17.20
CA THR A 52 -21.77 -1.60 16.77
C THR A 52 -22.99 -1.23 17.59
N LYS A 53 -23.95 -0.50 17.03
CA LYS A 53 -25.29 -0.36 17.57
C LYS A 53 -26.16 -1.48 17.01
N GLU A 54 -26.54 -2.38 17.89
CA GLU A 54 -27.64 -3.31 17.71
C GLU A 54 -28.97 -2.55 17.56
N ALA A 55 -29.75 -2.89 16.55
CA ALA A 55 -31.16 -2.49 16.42
C ALA A 55 -32.06 -3.63 16.93
N PRO A 56 -33.23 -3.33 17.53
CA PRO A 56 -34.03 -4.33 18.25
C PRO A 56 -34.84 -5.20 17.31
N LEU A 57 -34.94 -6.47 17.71
CA LEU A 57 -35.84 -7.49 17.15
C LEU A 57 -37.32 -7.07 17.28
N GLU A 58 -38.03 -6.97 16.20
CA GLU A 58 -39.49 -6.98 16.22
C GLU A 58 -40.05 -8.35 15.77
N LYS A 59 -41.17 -8.66 16.43
CA LYS A 59 -41.85 -9.94 16.62
C LYS A 59 -42.37 -10.63 15.36
N LYS A 60 -42.31 -11.98 15.44
CA LYS A 60 -43.09 -13.00 14.69
C LYS A 60 -44.53 -12.58 14.42
N VAL A 61 -44.98 -12.87 13.21
CA VAL A 61 -46.35 -13.24 12.90
C VAL A 61 -46.30 -14.61 12.20
N GLU A 62 -46.88 -15.61 12.86
CA GLU A 62 -47.21 -16.90 12.32
C GLU A 62 -48.42 -16.78 11.39
N THR A 63 -48.31 -17.34 10.22
CA THR A 63 -49.50 -17.68 9.41
C THR A 63 -49.36 -19.13 8.95
N GLU A 64 -50.29 -19.93 9.47
CA GLU A 64 -50.50 -21.33 9.11
C GLU A 64 -51.00 -21.45 7.67
N VAL A 65 -50.52 -22.46 6.95
CA VAL A 65 -51.11 -22.91 5.67
C VAL A 65 -51.32 -24.41 5.75
N PRO A 66 -52.44 -24.94 5.28
CA PRO A 66 -52.92 -26.28 5.58
C PRO A 66 -52.24 -27.37 4.75
N VAL A 67 -52.17 -28.55 5.36
CA VAL A 67 -51.72 -29.82 4.79
C VAL A 67 -52.81 -30.36 3.84
N GLU A 68 -52.46 -30.65 2.57
CA GLU A 68 -53.18 -31.62 1.76
C GLU A 68 -52.35 -32.87 1.51
N GLN A 69 -52.92 -34.02 1.88
CA GLN A 69 -52.39 -35.33 1.62
C GLN A 69 -52.79 -35.79 0.20
N GLY A 70 -51.90 -36.54 -0.44
CA GLY A 70 -52.33 -37.33 -1.59
C GLY A 70 -51.19 -37.90 -2.46
N GLY A 71 -50.93 -39.20 -2.34
CA GLY A 71 -50.61 -40.04 -3.48
C GLY A 71 -49.18 -40.60 -3.58
N GLU A 72 -48.99 -41.81 -3.03
CA GLU A 72 -47.91 -42.72 -3.41
C GLU A 72 -47.93 -43.06 -4.89
N GLN A 73 -46.77 -42.95 -5.56
CA GLN A 73 -46.46 -43.86 -6.68
C GLN A 73 -44.96 -44.17 -6.69
N GLU A 74 -44.65 -45.43 -6.43
CA GLU A 74 -43.36 -46.06 -6.66
C GLU A 74 -42.93 -45.91 -8.14
N LYS A 75 -41.70 -45.51 -8.38
CA LYS A 75 -41.00 -45.81 -9.61
C LYS A 75 -39.47 -45.94 -9.40
N LYS A 76 -39.10 -47.21 -9.39
CA LYS A 76 -37.92 -47.87 -9.96
C LYS A 76 -36.57 -47.05 -9.95
N THR A 77 -35.71 -47.55 -9.10
CA THR A 77 -34.28 -47.33 -9.01
C THR A 77 -33.59 -47.65 -10.33
N GLU A 78 -32.94 -46.67 -10.93
CA GLU A 78 -31.91 -46.88 -11.96
C GLU A 78 -30.62 -46.26 -11.42
N GLN A 79 -29.63 -47.11 -11.16
CA GLN A 79 -28.31 -46.74 -10.70
C GLN A 79 -27.55 -46.09 -11.83
N VAL A 80 -27.18 -44.83 -11.65
CA VAL A 80 -26.17 -44.13 -12.43
C VAL A 80 -24.86 -44.12 -11.64
N PRO A 81 -23.72 -44.51 -12.24
CA PRO A 81 -22.42 -44.54 -11.55
C PRO A 81 -21.97 -43.12 -11.19
N PRO A 82 -21.17 -42.93 -10.12
CA PRO A 82 -20.67 -41.63 -9.75
C PRO A 82 -19.70 -41.11 -10.82
N ALA A 83 -20.03 -39.98 -11.41
CA ALA A 83 -19.07 -39.21 -12.22
C ALA A 83 -17.98 -38.65 -11.31
N GLU A 84 -16.77 -39.08 -11.51
CA GLU A 84 -15.58 -38.43 -10.96
C GLU A 84 -15.52 -37.01 -11.51
N GLU A 85 -15.89 -36.07 -10.67
CA GLU A 85 -15.65 -34.63 -10.92
C GLU A 85 -14.17 -34.33 -10.68
N SER A 86 -13.36 -34.53 -11.71
CA SER A 86 -11.98 -34.07 -11.70
C SER A 86 -11.98 -32.54 -11.75
N ALA A 87 -11.93 -31.93 -10.56
CA ALA A 87 -11.55 -30.55 -10.43
C ALA A 87 -10.15 -30.36 -11.04
N LYS A 88 -10.08 -29.88 -12.27
CA LYS A 88 -8.84 -29.38 -12.86
C LYS A 88 -8.47 -28.09 -12.14
N THR A 89 -7.78 -28.21 -11.03
CA THR A 89 -6.92 -27.16 -10.50
C THR A 89 -5.83 -26.95 -11.58
N SER A 90 -5.94 -25.89 -12.34
CA SER A 90 -4.86 -25.46 -13.21
C SER A 90 -3.73 -24.92 -12.32
N GLU A 91 -2.90 -25.83 -11.81
CA GLU A 91 -1.60 -25.49 -11.28
C GLU A 91 -0.81 -24.82 -12.41
N VAL A 92 -0.66 -23.52 -12.34
CA VAL A 92 0.38 -22.83 -13.09
C VAL A 92 1.70 -23.25 -12.45
N LYS A 93 2.27 -24.33 -12.96
CA LYS A 93 3.67 -24.66 -12.69
C LYS A 93 4.51 -23.58 -13.35
N VAL A 94 4.83 -22.54 -12.60
CA VAL A 94 5.88 -21.59 -12.95
C VAL A 94 7.19 -22.30 -12.63
N ASP A 95 7.90 -22.71 -13.68
CA ASP A 95 9.17 -23.41 -13.57
C ASP A 95 10.13 -22.61 -12.67
N ALA A 96 10.67 -23.28 -11.67
CA ALA A 96 11.67 -22.74 -10.72
C ALA A 96 13.02 -22.36 -11.41
N GLU A 97 13.13 -22.51 -12.71
CA GLU A 97 14.34 -22.23 -13.50
C GLU A 97 14.55 -20.74 -13.86
N GLN A 98 13.61 -19.82 -13.52
CA GLN A 98 13.69 -18.45 -14.05
C GLN A 98 14.45 -17.42 -13.19
N LYS A 99 15.00 -17.78 -12.03
CA LYS A 99 15.83 -16.85 -11.26
C LYS A 99 17.32 -16.92 -11.64
N GLN A 100 17.65 -16.76 -12.90
CA GLN A 100 19.03 -16.53 -13.34
C GLN A 100 19.37 -15.04 -13.25
N GLY A 101 19.65 -14.53 -12.03
CA GLY A 101 20.32 -13.23 -11.87
C GLY A 101 19.52 -11.98 -12.24
N LYS A 102 18.20 -12.09 -12.53
CA LYS A 102 17.35 -10.94 -12.84
C LYS A 102 16.58 -10.49 -11.61
N PHE A 103 16.53 -9.18 -11.41
CA PHE A 103 15.74 -8.57 -10.35
C PHE A 103 14.26 -8.87 -10.54
N LEU A 104 13.62 -9.44 -9.51
CA LEU A 104 12.22 -9.88 -9.54
C LEU A 104 11.35 -9.01 -8.64
N VAL A 105 10.30 -8.43 -9.21
CA VAL A 105 9.23 -7.74 -8.48
C VAL A 105 7.97 -8.61 -8.49
N VAL A 106 7.40 -8.85 -7.30
CA VAL A 106 6.04 -9.37 -7.20
C VAL A 106 5.10 -8.20 -6.98
N ILE A 107 4.19 -7.95 -7.92
CA ILE A 107 3.13 -6.96 -7.80
C ILE A 107 1.91 -7.63 -7.18
N ASP A 108 1.34 -7.02 -6.14
CA ASP A 108 0.10 -7.45 -5.50
C ASP A 108 -1.01 -6.41 -5.75
N PRO A 109 -1.91 -6.65 -6.72
CA PRO A 109 -3.10 -5.84 -6.87
C PRO A 109 -4.01 -6.04 -5.65
N GLY A 110 -4.19 -4.99 -4.81
CA GLY A 110 -4.98 -5.07 -3.59
C GLY A 110 -6.41 -5.57 -3.83
N HIS A 111 -6.96 -6.24 -2.80
CA HIS A 111 -8.32 -6.79 -2.80
C HIS A 111 -8.61 -7.80 -3.93
N GLN A 112 -9.85 -8.17 -4.08
CA GLN A 112 -10.36 -9.13 -5.08
C GLN A 112 -11.86 -8.91 -5.29
N GLU A 113 -12.53 -9.78 -6.05
CA GLU A 113 -13.95 -9.60 -6.34
C GLU A 113 -14.83 -9.66 -5.08
N LYS A 114 -14.54 -10.61 -4.20
CA LYS A 114 -15.29 -10.83 -2.96
C LYS A 114 -14.36 -10.81 -1.76
N ALA A 115 -14.79 -10.15 -0.69
CA ALA A 115 -14.11 -10.27 0.60
C ALA A 115 -14.09 -11.73 1.08
N ASN A 116 -13.02 -12.10 1.78
CA ASN A 116 -12.98 -13.30 2.59
C ASN A 116 -12.81 -12.89 4.05
N LEU A 117 -13.94 -12.89 4.78
CA LEU A 117 -14.03 -12.46 6.18
C LEU A 117 -13.67 -13.59 7.17
N ASN A 118 -13.23 -14.75 6.69
CA ASN A 118 -12.57 -15.71 7.57
C ASN A 118 -11.30 -15.09 8.15
N LEU A 119 -10.95 -15.52 9.34
CA LEU A 119 -9.81 -14.97 10.07
C LEU A 119 -8.52 -15.71 9.72
N GLU A 120 -7.42 -14.99 9.74
CA GLU A 120 -6.06 -15.51 9.68
C GLU A 120 -5.16 -14.75 10.67
N PRO A 121 -4.09 -15.38 11.22
CA PRO A 121 -3.16 -14.70 12.10
C PRO A 121 -2.52 -13.49 11.40
N VAL A 122 -2.38 -12.38 12.12
CA VAL A 122 -1.78 -11.14 11.59
C VAL A 122 -0.30 -11.28 11.22
N GLY A 123 0.36 -12.32 11.71
CA GLY A 123 1.77 -12.63 11.44
C GLY A 123 2.14 -14.02 11.96
N PRO A 124 3.35 -14.52 11.68
CA PRO A 124 3.81 -15.83 12.13
C PRO A 124 3.80 -15.97 13.66
N GLY A 125 3.00 -16.94 14.17
CA GLY A 125 2.87 -17.19 15.60
C GLY A 125 1.97 -16.19 16.35
N ALA A 126 1.30 -15.27 15.66
CA ALA A 126 0.38 -14.31 16.28
C ALA A 126 -0.89 -15.00 16.78
N VAL A 127 -1.35 -14.59 17.96
CA VAL A 127 -2.69 -14.93 18.49
C VAL A 127 -3.74 -14.01 17.88
N GLU A 128 -3.39 -12.75 17.65
CA GLU A 128 -4.25 -11.77 16.99
C GLU A 128 -4.55 -12.22 15.56
N GLN A 129 -5.82 -12.07 15.17
CA GLN A 129 -6.30 -12.45 13.86
C GLN A 129 -6.99 -11.27 13.17
N LYS A 130 -6.92 -11.24 11.85
CA LYS A 130 -7.63 -10.28 10.98
C LYS A 130 -8.32 -11.02 9.84
N TYR A 131 -9.26 -10.35 9.18
CA TYR A 131 -9.86 -10.88 7.97
C TYR A 131 -8.81 -11.19 6.90
N LYS A 132 -8.97 -12.32 6.22
CA LYS A 132 -8.07 -12.74 5.15
C LYS A 132 -7.92 -11.68 4.06
N VAL A 133 -9.05 -11.11 3.62
CA VAL A 133 -9.07 -9.99 2.67
C VAL A 133 -10.40 -9.25 2.77
N THR A 134 -10.37 -7.93 2.73
CA THR A 134 -11.57 -7.07 2.70
C THR A 134 -11.94 -6.69 1.27
N ASP A 135 -13.13 -6.13 1.06
CA ASP A 135 -13.62 -5.70 -0.26
C ASP A 135 -12.81 -4.53 -0.87
N GLY A 136 -12.12 -3.75 -0.01
CA GLY A 136 -11.55 -2.48 -0.41
C GLY A 136 -12.60 -1.37 -0.49
N THR A 137 -12.22 -0.27 -1.11
CA THR A 137 -13.10 0.89 -1.26
C THR A 137 -13.72 0.96 -2.66
N THR A 138 -14.63 1.91 -2.85
CA THR A 138 -15.30 2.19 -4.13
C THR A 138 -15.28 3.69 -4.41
N GLY A 139 -14.94 4.06 -5.62
CA GLY A 139 -14.88 5.44 -6.07
C GLY A 139 -16.19 6.19 -5.82
N VAL A 140 -16.08 7.33 -5.16
CA VAL A 140 -17.26 8.12 -4.74
C VAL A 140 -18.07 8.66 -5.92
N VAL A 141 -17.44 8.92 -7.07
CA VAL A 141 -18.05 9.43 -8.31
C VAL A 141 -18.17 8.33 -9.36
N THR A 142 -17.05 7.67 -9.67
CA THR A 142 -16.96 6.71 -10.78
C THR A 142 -17.61 5.37 -10.45
N LYS A 143 -17.81 5.08 -9.18
CA LYS A 143 -18.30 3.79 -8.68
C LYS A 143 -17.39 2.60 -9.05
N LYS A 144 -16.17 2.88 -9.49
CA LYS A 144 -15.17 1.86 -9.76
C LYS A 144 -14.70 1.24 -8.44
N ARG A 145 -14.64 -0.07 -8.36
CA ARG A 145 -14.12 -0.78 -7.17
C ARG A 145 -12.59 -0.68 -7.15
N GLU A 146 -12.00 -0.55 -5.98
CA GLU A 146 -10.56 -0.55 -5.78
C GLU A 146 -9.91 -1.80 -6.38
N SER A 147 -10.50 -2.98 -6.16
CA SER A 147 -9.97 -4.24 -6.69
C SER A 147 -9.84 -4.26 -8.21
N VAL A 148 -10.74 -3.56 -8.93
CA VAL A 148 -10.71 -3.40 -10.38
C VAL A 148 -9.59 -2.44 -10.78
N LEU A 149 -9.58 -1.27 -10.16
CA LEU A 149 -8.58 -0.24 -10.41
C LEU A 149 -7.14 -0.76 -10.16
N MET A 150 -6.95 -1.49 -9.06
CA MET A 150 -5.62 -2.03 -8.71
C MET A 150 -5.15 -3.11 -9.70
N LEU A 151 -6.05 -3.93 -10.23
CA LEU A 151 -5.67 -4.89 -11.26
C LEU A 151 -5.25 -4.20 -12.56
N GLU A 152 -6.01 -3.19 -13.01
CA GLU A 152 -5.65 -2.39 -14.19
C GLU A 152 -4.30 -1.67 -14.00
N ALA A 153 -4.10 -1.04 -12.85
CA ALA A 153 -2.83 -0.38 -12.51
C ALA A 153 -1.66 -1.38 -12.47
N ALA A 154 -1.87 -2.57 -11.91
CA ALA A 154 -0.84 -3.60 -11.83
C ALA A 154 -0.41 -4.12 -13.21
N VAL A 155 -1.36 -4.30 -14.14
CA VAL A 155 -1.03 -4.69 -15.53
C VAL A 155 -0.19 -3.60 -16.21
N MET A 156 -0.58 -2.33 -16.09
CA MET A 156 0.22 -1.22 -16.64
C MET A 156 1.61 -1.12 -16.00
N LEU A 157 1.71 -1.32 -14.68
CA LEU A 157 3.01 -1.28 -13.99
C LEU A 157 3.90 -2.45 -14.40
N LYS A 158 3.33 -3.65 -14.55
CA LYS A 158 4.05 -4.83 -15.05
C LYS A 158 4.69 -4.53 -16.40
N GLU A 159 3.92 -4.02 -17.36
CA GLU A 159 4.45 -3.67 -18.70
C GLU A 159 5.60 -2.66 -18.62
N LYS A 160 5.46 -1.63 -17.79
CA LYS A 160 6.51 -0.61 -17.60
C LYS A 160 7.79 -1.19 -16.98
N LEU A 161 7.68 -2.05 -15.99
CA LEU A 161 8.83 -2.69 -15.33
C LEU A 161 9.51 -3.70 -16.26
N GLU A 162 8.74 -4.50 -17.00
CA GLU A 162 9.27 -5.45 -17.96
C GLU A 162 10.01 -4.75 -19.12
N ALA A 163 9.52 -3.59 -19.57
CA ALA A 163 10.22 -2.73 -20.54
C ALA A 163 11.58 -2.23 -20.01
N LYS A 164 11.81 -2.23 -18.71
CA LYS A 164 13.09 -1.91 -18.03
C LYS A 164 13.95 -3.16 -17.79
N GLY A 165 13.53 -4.32 -18.26
CA GLY A 165 14.24 -5.61 -18.06
C GLY A 165 14.14 -6.13 -16.62
N ILE A 166 13.10 -5.73 -15.87
CA ILE A 166 12.76 -6.24 -14.54
C ILE A 166 11.78 -7.40 -14.73
N GLN A 167 12.02 -8.52 -14.05
CA GLN A 167 11.06 -9.63 -14.04
C GLN A 167 9.87 -9.25 -13.16
N VAL A 168 8.65 -9.61 -13.58
CA VAL A 168 7.44 -9.32 -12.82
C VAL A 168 6.55 -10.55 -12.73
N LEU A 169 6.15 -10.87 -11.51
CA LEU A 169 5.03 -11.77 -11.23
C LEU A 169 3.91 -10.97 -10.57
N MET A 170 2.68 -11.48 -10.65
CA MET A 170 1.51 -10.87 -10.02
C MET A 170 0.85 -11.90 -9.12
N THR A 171 0.36 -11.49 -7.93
CA THR A 171 -0.36 -12.38 -7.01
C THR A 171 -1.71 -12.80 -7.57
N ARG A 172 -2.31 -11.99 -8.43
CA ARG A 172 -3.52 -12.30 -9.21
C ARG A 172 -3.52 -11.61 -10.56
N THR A 173 -4.14 -12.23 -11.54
CA THR A 173 -4.36 -11.70 -12.90
C THR A 173 -5.84 -11.65 -13.26
N SER A 174 -6.72 -12.01 -12.32
CA SER A 174 -8.17 -11.92 -12.46
C SER A 174 -8.82 -11.35 -11.21
N HIS A 175 -10.12 -11.09 -11.26
CA HIS A 175 -10.91 -10.66 -10.09
C HIS A 175 -11.43 -11.85 -9.30
N ASP A 176 -11.85 -12.91 -9.98
CA ASP A 176 -12.41 -14.13 -9.40
C ASP A 176 -11.28 -15.02 -8.85
N VAL A 177 -10.80 -14.63 -7.68
CA VAL A 177 -9.80 -15.34 -6.89
C VAL A 177 -10.21 -15.29 -5.42
N ASP A 178 -9.71 -16.23 -4.62
CA ASP A 178 -9.81 -16.19 -3.15
C ASP A 178 -8.44 -16.42 -2.54
N ILE A 179 -7.65 -15.34 -2.44
CA ILE A 179 -6.30 -15.34 -1.89
C ILE A 179 -6.20 -14.35 -0.73
N SER A 180 -5.74 -14.84 0.41
CA SER A 180 -5.57 -14.04 1.63
C SER A 180 -4.35 -13.14 1.60
N ASN A 181 -4.27 -12.17 2.53
CA ASN A 181 -3.09 -11.32 2.69
C ASN A 181 -1.83 -12.13 3.02
N LYS A 182 -1.96 -13.21 3.81
CA LYS A 182 -0.87 -14.16 4.08
C LYS A 182 -0.41 -14.87 2.81
N GLU A 183 -1.36 -15.39 2.02
CA GLU A 183 -1.04 -16.13 0.78
C GLU A 183 -0.35 -15.24 -0.25
N ARG A 184 -0.75 -13.97 -0.38
CA ARG A 184 -0.08 -12.97 -1.24
C ARG A 184 1.37 -12.75 -0.84
N ALA A 185 1.63 -12.57 0.46
CA ALA A 185 2.99 -12.43 0.98
C ALA A 185 3.79 -13.74 0.83
N THR A 186 3.17 -14.89 1.06
CA THR A 186 3.80 -16.20 0.86
C THR A 186 4.19 -16.41 -0.59
N PHE A 187 3.35 -16.02 -1.55
CA PHE A 187 3.67 -16.06 -2.96
C PHE A 187 4.97 -15.28 -3.28
N ALA A 188 5.10 -14.07 -2.76
CA ALA A 188 6.33 -13.28 -2.93
C ALA A 188 7.56 -13.94 -2.28
N ASN A 189 7.39 -14.55 -1.10
CA ASN A 189 8.44 -15.27 -0.40
C ASN A 189 8.92 -16.52 -1.17
N ASP A 190 8.00 -17.32 -1.66
CA ASP A 190 8.28 -18.59 -2.34
C ASP A 190 9.02 -18.36 -3.67
N HIS A 191 8.71 -17.25 -4.34
CA HIS A 191 9.43 -16.80 -5.53
C HIS A 191 10.71 -16.01 -5.21
N GLN A 192 11.04 -15.82 -3.91
CA GLN A 192 12.22 -15.07 -3.47
C GLN A 192 12.31 -13.70 -4.16
N ALA A 193 11.21 -12.95 -4.19
CA ALA A 193 11.15 -11.65 -4.83
C ALA A 193 12.20 -10.68 -4.24
N ASP A 194 12.78 -9.83 -5.06
CA ASP A 194 13.65 -8.75 -4.61
C ASP A 194 12.83 -7.57 -4.07
N LEU A 195 11.55 -7.50 -4.47
CA LEU A 195 10.58 -6.53 -3.95
C LEU A 195 9.16 -7.08 -4.05
N PHE A 196 8.40 -6.99 -2.96
CA PHE A 196 6.96 -7.20 -2.91
C PHE A 196 6.26 -5.85 -2.90
N LEU A 197 5.62 -5.50 -4.01
CA LEU A 197 5.03 -4.19 -4.26
C LEU A 197 3.51 -4.31 -4.30
N ARG A 198 2.84 -3.80 -3.25
CA ARG A 198 1.39 -3.88 -3.10
C ARG A 198 0.75 -2.58 -3.58
N LEU A 199 -0.31 -2.68 -4.36
CA LEU A 199 -1.04 -1.53 -4.90
C LEU A 199 -2.39 -1.41 -4.23
N HIS A 200 -2.71 -0.22 -3.75
CA HIS A 200 -3.95 0.15 -3.09
C HIS A 200 -4.36 1.58 -3.44
N ALA A 201 -5.59 1.94 -3.11
CA ALA A 201 -6.08 3.31 -3.14
C ALA A 201 -6.92 3.56 -1.89
N ASP A 202 -6.53 4.58 -1.15
CA ASP A 202 -7.04 4.90 0.19
C ASP A 202 -8.49 5.44 0.16
N SER A 203 -9.11 5.46 1.31
CA SER A 203 -10.40 6.09 1.56
C SER A 203 -10.39 6.82 2.90
N SER A 204 -11.15 7.90 3.02
CA SER A 204 -11.26 8.69 4.23
C SER A 204 -12.66 9.25 4.37
N GLU A 205 -13.17 9.38 5.61
CA GLU A 205 -14.39 10.13 5.90
C GLU A 205 -14.25 11.60 5.51
N ASN A 206 -13.04 12.14 5.62
CA ASN A 206 -12.73 13.48 5.11
C ASN A 206 -12.44 13.43 3.61
N GLN A 207 -13.44 13.72 2.80
CA GLN A 207 -13.33 13.74 1.34
C GLN A 207 -12.34 14.77 0.77
N ALA A 208 -11.81 15.68 1.60
CA ALA A 208 -10.74 16.58 1.19
C ALA A 208 -9.35 15.91 1.21
N GLN A 209 -9.22 14.73 1.83
CA GLN A 209 -7.98 13.95 1.80
C GLN A 209 -7.65 13.55 0.37
N LYS A 210 -6.38 13.72 0.00
CA LYS A 210 -5.86 13.39 -1.34
C LYS A 210 -4.36 13.20 -1.33
N GLY A 211 -3.86 12.48 -2.32
CA GLY A 211 -2.44 12.35 -2.62
C GLY A 211 -1.89 10.95 -2.41
N PHE A 212 -0.78 10.69 -3.07
CA PHE A 212 -0.01 9.46 -3.03
C PHE A 212 0.73 9.29 -1.70
N ALA A 213 0.77 8.07 -1.19
CA ALA A 213 1.57 7.71 -0.03
C ALA A 213 2.23 6.34 -0.22
N VAL A 214 3.35 6.12 0.46
CA VAL A 214 3.98 4.80 0.58
C VAL A 214 3.84 4.34 2.03
N LEU A 215 3.23 3.19 2.23
CA LEU A 215 3.21 2.52 3.52
C LEU A 215 4.40 1.56 3.57
N THR A 216 5.11 1.56 4.69
CA THR A 216 6.29 0.71 4.94
C THR A 216 6.19 0.08 6.33
N PRO A 217 6.82 -1.08 6.57
CA PRO A 217 6.91 -1.65 7.91
C PRO A 217 7.42 -0.62 8.93
N ALA A 218 6.85 -0.63 10.14
CA ALA A 218 7.33 0.21 11.23
C ALA A 218 8.62 -0.36 11.84
N GLU A 219 9.50 0.54 12.30
CA GLU A 219 10.66 0.15 13.09
C GLU A 219 10.20 -0.51 14.41
N GLY A 220 10.84 -1.59 14.78
CA GLY A 220 10.47 -2.32 16.00
C GLY A 220 9.36 -3.36 15.82
N ASN A 221 8.67 -3.41 14.70
CA ASN A 221 7.75 -4.52 14.40
C ASN A 221 8.52 -5.85 14.36
N THR A 222 8.17 -6.78 15.24
CA THR A 222 8.88 -8.04 15.44
C THR A 222 8.84 -8.96 14.22
N TYR A 223 7.80 -8.87 13.42
CA TYR A 223 7.62 -9.69 12.21
C TYR A 223 8.49 -9.23 11.03
N THR A 224 8.79 -7.93 10.98
CA THR A 224 9.39 -7.29 9.79
C THR A 224 10.83 -6.81 9.99
N LYS A 225 11.48 -7.15 11.12
CA LYS A 225 12.87 -6.75 11.43
C LYS A 225 13.85 -7.03 10.30
N GLY A 226 13.71 -8.20 9.65
CA GLY A 226 14.61 -8.64 8.58
C GLY A 226 14.44 -7.87 7.26
N ILE A 227 13.32 -7.21 7.07
CA ILE A 227 12.98 -6.52 5.81
C ILE A 227 12.83 -5.00 5.98
N TYR A 228 12.83 -4.50 7.22
CA TYR A 228 12.55 -3.08 7.52
C TYR A 228 13.48 -2.12 6.77
N ALA A 229 14.79 -2.32 6.89
CA ALA A 229 15.77 -1.39 6.31
C ALA A 229 15.63 -1.27 4.79
N GLU A 230 15.47 -2.38 4.11
CA GLU A 230 15.31 -2.39 2.65
C GLU A 230 13.93 -1.88 2.22
N SER A 231 12.87 -2.20 2.95
CA SER A 231 11.53 -1.66 2.72
C SER A 231 11.51 -0.14 2.88
N LEU A 232 12.20 0.40 3.89
CA LEU A 232 12.35 1.84 4.08
C LEU A 232 13.15 2.47 2.95
N GLN A 233 14.26 1.85 2.52
CA GLN A 233 15.08 2.35 1.42
C GLN A 233 14.26 2.49 0.14
N VAL A 234 13.54 1.45 -0.27
CA VAL A 234 12.73 1.50 -1.49
C VAL A 234 11.57 2.50 -1.36
N SER A 235 10.99 2.63 -0.16
CA SER A 235 9.94 3.62 0.11
C SER A 235 10.45 5.06 -0.08
N GLN A 236 11.64 5.35 0.43
CA GLN A 236 12.29 6.66 0.28
C GLN A 236 12.55 6.97 -1.20
N ILE A 237 13.10 6.02 -1.94
CA ILE A 237 13.40 6.20 -3.37
C ILE A 237 12.10 6.45 -4.17
N ILE A 238 11.03 5.67 -3.93
CA ILE A 238 9.75 5.84 -4.63
C ILE A 238 9.15 7.21 -4.31
N VAL A 239 9.17 7.63 -3.04
CA VAL A 239 8.65 8.94 -2.62
C VAL A 239 9.43 10.08 -3.28
N GLU A 240 10.76 10.01 -3.33
CA GLU A 240 11.55 11.05 -3.99
C GLU A 240 11.25 11.12 -5.50
N LYS A 241 11.13 9.97 -6.17
CA LYS A 241 10.73 9.95 -7.58
C LYS A 241 9.32 10.48 -7.80
N MET A 242 8.40 10.18 -6.91
CA MET A 242 7.04 10.72 -7.00
C MET A 242 6.97 12.23 -6.79
N LYS A 243 7.84 12.81 -5.95
CA LYS A 243 7.94 14.29 -5.76
C LYS A 243 8.39 15.03 -7.01
N GLU A 244 9.13 14.38 -7.92
CA GLU A 244 9.51 14.97 -9.21
C GLU A 244 8.28 15.14 -10.13
N ASN A 245 7.17 14.45 -9.85
CA ASN A 245 5.92 14.56 -10.59
C ASN A 245 5.02 15.66 -10.02
N SER A 246 4.98 16.81 -10.69
CA SER A 246 4.19 17.96 -10.26
C SER A 246 2.65 17.77 -10.30
N GLN A 247 2.16 16.70 -10.95
CA GLN A 247 0.73 16.41 -11.04
C GLN A 247 0.20 15.63 -9.83
N VAL A 248 1.11 15.11 -9.00
CA VAL A 248 0.77 14.24 -7.87
C VAL A 248 1.09 14.94 -6.55
N LYS A 249 0.10 15.07 -5.67
CA LYS A 249 0.35 15.44 -4.28
C LYS A 249 0.98 14.24 -3.56
N VAL A 250 2.12 14.42 -2.93
CA VAL A 250 2.84 13.36 -2.22
C VAL A 250 2.70 13.55 -0.72
N ASN A 251 2.10 12.58 -0.04
CA ASN A 251 1.91 12.56 1.42
C ASN A 251 3.10 11.91 2.15
N GLY A 252 4.08 11.37 1.42
CA GLY A 252 5.30 10.78 1.97
C GLY A 252 5.13 9.34 2.44
N ILE A 253 5.90 8.96 3.47
CA ILE A 253 5.95 7.60 4.03
C ILE A 253 5.09 7.52 5.27
N LYS A 254 4.30 6.44 5.39
CA LYS A 254 3.54 6.08 6.59
C LYS A 254 4.05 4.73 7.12
N PHE A 255 4.43 4.68 8.39
CA PHE A 255 4.91 3.46 9.03
C PHE A 255 3.74 2.64 9.58
N ARG A 256 3.76 1.31 9.35
CA ARG A 256 2.68 0.38 9.75
C ARG A 256 3.25 -0.89 10.38
N ASP A 257 2.64 -1.33 11.47
CA ASP A 257 2.97 -2.57 12.18
C ASP A 257 1.82 -3.59 12.19
N ASP A 258 0.67 -3.18 11.67
CA ASP A 258 -0.59 -3.91 11.73
C ASP A 258 -1.01 -4.58 10.42
N LEU A 259 -0.21 -4.48 9.34
CA LEU A 259 -0.57 -5.04 8.04
C LEU A 259 -0.11 -6.49 7.90
N SER A 260 -1.06 -7.44 7.82
CA SER A 260 -0.76 -8.87 7.63
C SER A 260 0.15 -9.13 6.42
N GLY A 261 -0.05 -8.43 5.30
CA GLY A 261 0.81 -8.57 4.13
C GLY A 261 2.27 -8.21 4.38
N PHE A 262 2.57 -7.26 5.28
CA PHE A 262 3.94 -6.97 5.72
C PHE A 262 4.43 -8.02 6.71
N ASN A 263 3.62 -8.37 7.70
CA ASN A 263 4.01 -9.27 8.78
C ASN A 263 4.34 -10.69 8.29
N TRP A 264 3.72 -11.14 7.21
CA TRP A 264 4.01 -12.43 6.58
C TRP A 264 5.10 -12.36 5.51
N SER A 265 5.54 -11.17 5.10
CA SER A 265 6.61 -11.01 4.10
C SER A 265 7.98 -11.31 4.70
N LYS A 266 8.80 -12.04 3.95
CA LYS A 266 10.21 -12.29 4.20
C LYS A 266 11.13 -11.56 3.23
N VAL A 267 10.53 -10.83 2.29
CA VAL A 267 11.22 -10.02 1.27
C VAL A 267 10.86 -8.55 1.47
N PRO A 268 11.70 -7.59 1.03
CA PRO A 268 11.40 -6.16 1.11
C PRO A 268 10.00 -5.88 0.58
N SER A 269 9.18 -5.17 1.36
CA SER A 269 7.75 -5.00 1.05
C SER A 269 7.30 -3.58 1.31
N VAL A 270 6.60 -3.00 0.34
CA VAL A 270 5.96 -1.68 0.44
C VAL A 270 4.54 -1.74 -0.12
N LEU A 271 3.68 -0.84 0.36
CA LEU A 271 2.33 -0.67 -0.15
C LEU A 271 2.17 0.77 -0.64
N LEU A 272 1.71 0.91 -1.86
CA LEU A 272 1.45 2.20 -2.49
C LEU A 272 -0.04 2.51 -2.41
N GLU A 273 -0.37 3.63 -1.77
CA GLU A 273 -1.69 4.27 -1.87
C GLU A 273 -1.63 5.25 -3.04
N LEU A 274 -2.26 4.90 -4.15
CA LEU A 274 -2.16 5.68 -5.39
C LEU A 274 -2.91 7.02 -5.30
N GLY A 275 -3.84 7.17 -4.34
CA GLY A 275 -4.66 8.34 -4.05
C GLY A 275 -5.87 7.94 -3.24
N PHE A 276 -6.85 8.85 -3.09
CA PHE A 276 -8.04 8.64 -2.28
C PHE A 276 -9.30 8.49 -3.16
N MET A 277 -9.88 7.30 -3.22
CA MET A 277 -11.12 7.05 -3.97
C MET A 277 -12.36 7.71 -3.34
N SER A 278 -12.28 8.15 -2.08
CA SER A 278 -13.29 8.97 -1.42
C SER A 278 -13.24 10.45 -1.83
N ASN A 279 -12.15 10.91 -2.45
CA ASN A 279 -12.03 12.26 -2.97
C ASN A 279 -12.58 12.33 -4.41
N PRO A 280 -13.58 13.20 -4.72
CA PRO A 280 -14.22 13.24 -6.04
C PRO A 280 -13.28 13.58 -7.21
N GLU A 281 -12.22 14.37 -6.95
CA GLU A 281 -11.25 14.74 -7.99
C GLU A 281 -10.27 13.58 -8.24
N GLU A 282 -9.77 12.94 -7.16
CA GLU A 282 -8.82 11.84 -7.29
C GLU A 282 -9.48 10.57 -7.82
N ASP A 283 -10.70 10.26 -7.43
CA ASP A 283 -11.46 9.14 -8.00
C ASP A 283 -11.57 9.24 -9.53
N LYS A 284 -11.86 10.43 -10.06
CA LYS A 284 -11.86 10.67 -11.51
C LYS A 284 -10.48 10.50 -12.11
N LYS A 285 -9.43 11.07 -11.48
CA LYS A 285 -8.05 10.94 -11.96
C LYS A 285 -7.56 9.50 -11.94
N LEU A 286 -7.80 8.77 -10.85
CA LEU A 286 -7.44 7.36 -10.72
C LEU A 286 -8.19 6.45 -11.71
N SER A 287 -9.35 6.91 -12.20
CA SER A 287 -10.10 6.21 -13.24
C SER A 287 -9.66 6.60 -14.66
N ASP A 288 -8.78 7.59 -14.82
CA ASP A 288 -8.17 7.97 -16.08
C ASP A 288 -6.85 7.20 -16.31
N PRO A 289 -6.77 6.32 -17.32
CA PRO A 289 -5.58 5.53 -17.59
C PRO A 289 -4.34 6.37 -17.89
N GLN A 290 -4.50 7.58 -18.44
CA GLN A 290 -3.38 8.47 -18.74
C GLN A 290 -2.75 9.00 -17.45
N TYR A 291 -3.56 9.45 -16.50
CA TYR A 291 -3.07 9.90 -15.20
C TYR A 291 -2.40 8.76 -14.44
N VAL A 292 -3.03 7.57 -14.39
CA VAL A 292 -2.45 6.40 -13.73
C VAL A 292 -1.13 6.00 -14.40
N SER A 293 -1.04 6.04 -15.72
CA SER A 293 0.21 5.75 -16.45
C SER A 293 1.35 6.71 -16.08
N ILE A 294 1.05 8.01 -15.91
CA ILE A 294 2.03 9.02 -15.48
C ILE A 294 2.49 8.76 -14.05
N LEU A 295 1.56 8.45 -13.14
CA LEU A 295 1.86 8.11 -11.75
C LEU A 295 2.75 6.85 -11.69
N LEU A 296 2.38 5.80 -12.42
CA LEU A 296 3.13 4.54 -12.44
C LEU A 296 4.49 4.67 -13.11
N GLN A 297 4.70 5.66 -13.96
CA GLN A 297 6.02 5.97 -14.50
C GLN A 297 6.99 6.38 -13.37
N SER A 298 6.58 7.24 -12.45
CA SER A 298 7.39 7.61 -11.28
C SER A 298 7.69 6.41 -10.37
N VAL A 299 6.71 5.52 -10.19
CA VAL A 299 6.93 4.25 -9.46
C VAL A 299 7.97 3.38 -10.16
N THR A 300 7.86 3.24 -11.49
CA THR A 300 8.80 2.45 -12.30
C THR A 300 10.23 2.98 -12.16
N GLU A 301 10.42 4.28 -12.23
CA GLU A 301 11.73 4.94 -12.05
C GLU A 301 12.29 4.73 -10.63
N GLY A 302 11.42 4.76 -9.62
CA GLY A 302 11.78 4.42 -8.25
C GLY A 302 12.28 2.99 -8.12
N VAL A 303 11.54 2.02 -8.65
CA VAL A 303 11.93 0.60 -8.63
C VAL A 303 13.21 0.36 -9.42
N GLU A 304 13.37 0.99 -10.59
CA GLU A 304 14.61 0.90 -11.37
C GLU A 304 15.82 1.46 -10.60
N THR A 305 15.64 2.59 -9.89
CA THR A 305 16.68 3.18 -9.05
C THR A 305 17.04 2.25 -7.88
N TYR A 306 16.04 1.66 -7.23
CA TYR A 306 16.27 0.68 -6.17
C TYR A 306 17.03 -0.54 -6.69
N ARG A 307 16.63 -1.11 -7.83
CA ARG A 307 17.35 -2.22 -8.47
C ARG A 307 18.83 -1.89 -8.68
N LYS A 308 19.13 -0.69 -9.20
CA LYS A 308 20.52 -0.24 -9.44
C LYS A 308 21.31 -0.10 -8.16
N SER A 309 20.68 0.20 -7.02
CA SER A 309 21.36 0.27 -5.72
C SER A 309 21.68 -1.10 -5.12
N LYS A 310 21.17 -2.19 -5.71
CA LYS A 310 21.41 -3.58 -5.28
C LYS A 310 22.46 -4.29 -6.15
N ALA A 311 22.82 -3.70 -7.29
CA ALA A 311 23.85 -4.21 -8.18
C ALA A 311 25.25 -3.76 -7.75
#